data_320046db4c8b7084100c9f942d701327
#
_entry.id   320046db4c8b7084100c9f942d701327
#
_cell.length_a   1.000
_cell.length_b   1.000
_cell.length_c   1.000
_cell.angle_alpha   90.00
_cell.angle_beta   90.00
_cell.angle_gamma   90.00
#
_symmetry.space_group_name_H-M   'P 1'
#
loop_
_entity.id
_entity.type
_entity.pdbx_description
1 polymer ?
#
loop_
_entity_poly.entity_id
_entity_poly.type
_entity_poly.pdbx_seq_one_letter_code
_entity_poly.pdbx_strand_id
1 'polypeptide(L)'
;MKKAFKTAALYIGTAIGAGFSSGREIALFFGDASPFNVAISSVFMSLLCALFLIAGKQKMMPQGKIVKLGIFLAASISLCSMLAGGDFIMYSMTGIPLAFGLAMTLLGGIIVVLGIEKIRLLNAVLVPLIVLSITLVFAKLPTPAHSLPFMLSKPILYSGLDVLLGGVIVSKEGENLTYKEIFLSCIMICAFMFGMLFMLQTVVLFDQNASLMPVLAVSDRLQMKWACGVLIAAAIFTTLVSSLKIVSDSVRDFASNFKRISALSSDENKAIVVFGCLVVAYPLSFFGFDNIVDNLYPFNSVCGVILTCLIVLRYFVRIVSIIVKKAKEKHALKRAKSTLQSSQNSYASHQENPHGRTRKKLCHCERKRNNLVETKRKANCAR
;
A
#
# COMPACT_ATOMS: atom_id res chain seq x y z
N MET A 1 6.77 16.29 -11.89
CA MET A 1 5.53 16.79 -11.27
C MET A 1 4.28 15.99 -11.65
N LYS A 2 3.93 15.80 -12.95
CA LYS A 2 2.71 15.04 -13.36
C LYS A 2 2.66 13.63 -12.80
N LYS A 3 3.79 12.87 -12.77
CA LYS A 3 3.84 11.51 -12.20
C LYS A 3 3.62 11.51 -10.69
N ALA A 4 4.24 12.44 -9.95
CA ALA A 4 4.07 12.57 -8.51
C ALA A 4 2.61 12.85 -8.14
N PHE A 5 1.96 13.79 -8.83
CA PHE A 5 0.54 14.08 -8.64
C PHE A 5 -0.34 12.86 -8.90
N LYS A 6 -0.10 12.14 -10.02
CA LYS A 6 -0.86 10.94 -10.36
C LYS A 6 -0.73 9.84 -9.30
N THR A 7 0.47 9.65 -8.75
CA THR A 7 0.73 8.67 -7.68
C THR A 7 0.05 9.08 -6.38
N ALA A 8 0.14 10.37 -6.00
CA ALA A 8 -0.55 10.88 -4.83
C ALA A 8 -2.07 10.72 -4.97
N ALA A 9 -2.65 11.10 -6.12
CA ALA A 9 -4.07 10.94 -6.39
C ALA A 9 -4.51 9.46 -6.37
N LEU A 10 -3.67 8.53 -6.86
CA LEU A 10 -3.95 7.10 -6.80
C LEU A 10 -4.03 6.61 -5.34
N TYR A 11 -3.05 6.97 -4.49
CA TYR A 11 -3.06 6.61 -3.07
C TYR A 11 -4.28 7.20 -2.36
N ILE A 12 -4.51 8.49 -2.51
CA ILE A 12 -5.65 9.22 -1.91
C ILE A 12 -6.98 8.57 -2.34
N GLY A 13 -7.12 8.26 -3.63
CA GLY A 13 -8.32 7.60 -4.14
C GLY A 13 -8.54 6.17 -3.63
N THR A 14 -7.48 5.48 -3.19
CA THR A 14 -7.61 4.16 -2.54
C THR A 14 -7.89 4.27 -1.04
N ALA A 15 -7.43 5.35 -0.39
CA ALA A 15 -7.67 5.64 1.01
C ALA A 15 -9.11 6.12 1.26
N ILE A 16 -9.67 6.91 0.34
CA ILE A 16 -11.04 7.43 0.45
C ILE A 16 -12.04 6.32 0.11
N GLY A 17 -12.37 5.50 1.09
CA GLY A 17 -13.38 4.45 1.01
C GLY A 17 -14.68 4.81 1.74
N ALA A 18 -15.55 3.79 1.90
CA ALA A 18 -16.82 3.97 2.61
C ALA A 18 -16.64 4.36 4.07
N GLY A 19 -15.75 3.68 4.78
CA GLY A 19 -15.48 3.97 6.18
C GLY A 19 -14.92 5.37 6.37
N PHE A 20 -14.04 5.80 5.47
CA PHE A 20 -13.49 7.16 5.45
C PHE A 20 -14.58 8.20 5.14
N SER A 21 -15.29 8.05 4.02
CA SER A 21 -16.28 9.04 3.56
C SER A 21 -17.52 9.14 4.45
N SER A 22 -17.91 8.05 5.12
CA SER A 22 -18.99 8.03 6.12
C SER A 22 -18.56 8.58 7.47
N GLY A 23 -17.26 8.69 7.74
CA GLY A 23 -16.68 9.06 9.03
C GLY A 23 -16.59 7.91 10.04
N ARG A 24 -17.03 6.68 9.70
CA ARG A 24 -17.03 5.56 10.65
C ARG A 24 -15.62 5.12 11.05
N GLU A 25 -14.69 5.04 10.10
CA GLU A 25 -13.28 4.76 10.41
C GLU A 25 -12.69 5.82 11.34
N ILE A 26 -13.00 7.08 11.09
CA ILE A 26 -12.49 8.19 11.89
C ILE A 26 -13.09 8.15 13.31
N ALA A 27 -14.35 7.81 13.44
CA ALA A 27 -14.98 7.58 14.73
C ALA A 27 -14.30 6.43 15.50
N LEU A 28 -14.01 5.32 14.83
CA LEU A 28 -13.35 4.15 15.42
C LEU A 28 -11.93 4.46 15.92
N PHE A 29 -11.13 5.16 15.12
CA PHE A 29 -9.73 5.38 15.45
C PHE A 29 -9.45 6.70 16.17
N PHE A 30 -10.27 7.75 15.96
CA PHE A 30 -9.98 9.10 16.45
C PHE A 30 -11.15 9.78 17.17
N GLY A 31 -12.28 9.09 17.37
CA GLY A 31 -13.44 9.66 18.06
C GLY A 31 -13.16 10.05 19.52
N ASP A 32 -12.19 9.39 20.15
CA ASP A 32 -11.74 9.63 21.55
C ASP A 32 -10.31 10.15 21.65
N ALA A 33 -9.70 10.58 20.53
CA ALA A 33 -8.30 10.95 20.45
C ALA A 33 -8.09 12.42 20.09
N SER A 34 -6.97 12.98 20.55
CA SER A 34 -6.57 14.36 20.24
C SER A 34 -6.42 14.61 18.74
N PRO A 35 -6.74 15.82 18.21
CA PRO A 35 -6.43 16.19 16.82
C PRO A 35 -4.94 16.05 16.47
N PHE A 36 -4.04 16.03 17.45
CA PHE A 36 -2.62 15.74 17.24
C PHE A 36 -2.39 14.31 16.72
N ASN A 37 -3.24 13.35 17.08
CA ASN A 37 -3.22 11.99 16.55
C ASN A 37 -3.44 11.97 15.02
N VAL A 38 -4.31 12.83 14.52
CA VAL A 38 -4.58 12.99 13.09
C VAL A 38 -3.35 13.51 12.35
N ALA A 39 -2.66 14.52 12.92
CA ALA A 39 -1.43 15.05 12.33
C ALA A 39 -0.34 13.97 12.23
N ILE A 40 -0.14 13.20 13.31
CA ILE A 40 0.84 12.10 13.30
C ILE A 40 0.44 10.98 12.33
N SER A 41 -0.87 10.65 12.23
CA SER A 41 -1.34 9.66 11.26
C SER A 41 -1.03 10.05 9.83
N SER A 42 -1.27 11.31 9.45
CA SER A 42 -0.99 11.78 8.10
C SER A 42 0.50 11.71 7.74
N VAL A 43 1.37 11.97 8.73
CA VAL A 43 2.83 11.79 8.57
C VAL A 43 3.17 10.31 8.43
N PHE A 44 2.64 9.42 9.28
CA PHE A 44 2.88 7.98 9.17
C PHE A 44 2.38 7.40 7.85
N MET A 45 1.16 7.74 7.41
CA MET A 45 0.63 7.33 6.12
C MET A 45 1.55 7.74 4.96
N SER A 46 2.04 8.97 4.99
CA SER A 46 2.98 9.49 3.99
C SER A 46 4.33 8.75 4.01
N LEU A 47 4.90 8.51 5.19
CA LEU A 47 6.16 7.77 5.35
C LEU A 47 6.01 6.30 4.92
N LEU A 48 4.90 5.65 5.29
CA LEU A 48 4.62 4.28 4.87
C LEU A 48 4.40 4.21 3.35
N CYS A 49 3.70 5.16 2.77
CA CYS A 49 3.56 5.26 1.30
C CYS A 49 4.94 5.39 0.62
N ALA A 50 5.85 6.24 1.16
CA ALA A 50 7.23 6.34 0.68
C ALA A 50 7.95 4.99 0.73
N LEU A 51 7.83 4.28 1.86
CA LEU A 51 8.44 2.97 2.04
C LEU A 51 7.95 1.97 0.98
N PHE A 52 6.64 1.92 0.73
CA PHE A 52 6.05 1.03 -0.29
C PHE A 52 6.46 1.41 -1.71
N LEU A 53 6.49 2.70 -2.06
CA LEU A 53 6.97 3.19 -3.35
C LEU A 53 8.44 2.83 -3.58
N ILE A 54 9.30 3.00 -2.56
CA ILE A 54 10.71 2.64 -2.64
C ILE A 54 10.87 1.12 -2.71
N ALA A 55 10.07 0.35 -1.95
CA ALA A 55 10.06 -1.10 -2.01
C ALA A 55 9.68 -1.62 -3.40
N GLY A 56 8.67 -1.00 -4.03
CA GLY A 56 8.30 -1.28 -5.42
C GLY A 56 9.43 -0.95 -6.38
N LYS A 57 10.00 0.26 -6.29
CA LYS A 57 11.14 0.70 -7.12
C LYS A 57 12.33 -0.25 -7.05
N GLN A 58 12.62 -0.79 -5.88
CA GLN A 58 13.74 -1.70 -5.66
C GLN A 58 13.35 -3.19 -5.83
N LYS A 59 12.13 -3.50 -6.25
CA LYS A 59 11.58 -4.86 -6.39
C LYS A 59 11.70 -5.68 -5.11
N MET A 60 11.51 -5.03 -3.96
CA MET A 60 11.64 -5.63 -2.63
C MET A 60 10.31 -5.99 -1.98
N MET A 61 9.19 -5.79 -2.67
CA MET A 61 7.88 -6.14 -2.14
C MET A 61 7.82 -7.63 -1.77
N PRO A 62 7.33 -7.97 -0.58
CA PRO A 62 7.16 -9.35 -0.18
C PRO A 62 6.13 -10.03 -1.08
N GLN A 63 6.52 -11.15 -1.70
CA GLN A 63 5.67 -11.92 -2.63
C GLN A 63 5.27 -13.30 -2.06
N GLY A 64 5.45 -13.51 -0.75
CA GLY A 64 5.13 -14.77 -0.10
C GLY A 64 3.64 -15.09 -0.11
N LYS A 65 3.29 -16.39 -0.02
CA LYS A 65 1.88 -16.86 0.04
C LYS A 65 1.10 -16.20 1.18
N ILE A 66 1.75 -16.00 2.35
CA ILE A 66 1.15 -15.36 3.53
C ILE A 66 0.76 -13.90 3.23
N VAL A 67 1.62 -13.15 2.52
CA VAL A 67 1.34 -11.75 2.14
C VAL A 67 0.19 -11.68 1.16
N LYS A 68 0.17 -12.55 0.14
CA LYS A 68 -0.95 -12.63 -0.81
C LYS A 68 -2.26 -12.97 -0.10
N LEU A 69 -2.23 -13.89 0.86
CA LEU A 69 -3.40 -14.23 1.68
C LEU A 69 -3.86 -13.03 2.53
N GLY A 70 -2.94 -12.31 3.18
CA GLY A 70 -3.27 -11.11 3.96
C GLY A 70 -3.94 -10.02 3.11
N ILE A 71 -3.42 -9.75 1.92
CA ILE A 71 -4.01 -8.78 0.98
C ILE A 71 -5.40 -9.25 0.51
N PHE A 72 -5.56 -10.55 0.21
CA PHE A 72 -6.85 -11.14 -0.16
C PHE A 72 -7.88 -11.00 0.95
N LEU A 73 -7.53 -11.33 2.18
CA LEU A 73 -8.43 -11.19 3.34
C LEU A 73 -8.82 -9.72 3.57
N ALA A 74 -7.86 -8.81 3.54
CA ALA A 74 -8.12 -7.39 3.70
C ALA A 74 -9.06 -6.83 2.62
N ALA A 75 -8.83 -7.19 1.36
CA ALA A 75 -9.69 -6.79 0.25
C ALA A 75 -11.09 -7.42 0.36
N SER A 76 -11.21 -8.66 0.85
CA SER A 76 -12.49 -9.32 1.08
C SER A 76 -13.29 -8.66 2.20
N ILE A 77 -12.63 -8.29 3.31
CA ILE A 77 -13.24 -7.51 4.41
C ILE A 77 -13.73 -6.16 3.88
N SER A 78 -12.88 -5.45 3.13
CA SER A 78 -13.27 -4.19 2.50
C SER A 78 -14.46 -4.36 1.55
N LEU A 79 -14.48 -5.41 0.72
CA LEU A 79 -15.60 -5.69 -0.19
C LEU A 79 -16.92 -5.91 0.57
N CYS A 80 -16.91 -6.75 1.61
CA CYS A 80 -18.10 -7.01 2.44
C CYS A 80 -18.58 -5.73 3.15
N SER A 81 -17.64 -4.93 3.68
CA SER A 81 -17.97 -3.63 4.30
C SER A 81 -18.61 -2.66 3.31
N MET A 82 -18.12 -2.62 2.04
CA MET A 82 -18.71 -1.76 1.00
C MET A 82 -20.14 -2.20 0.64
N LEU A 83 -20.38 -3.49 0.54
CA LEU A 83 -21.73 -4.02 0.29
C LEU A 83 -22.69 -3.67 1.44
N ALA A 84 -22.30 -3.93 2.68
CA ALA A 84 -23.09 -3.60 3.87
C ALA A 84 -23.33 -2.08 4.01
N GLY A 85 -22.29 -1.27 3.78
CA GLY A 85 -22.39 0.19 3.83
C GLY A 85 -23.28 0.77 2.72
N GLY A 86 -23.26 0.16 1.53
CA GLY A 86 -24.14 0.51 0.42
C GLY A 86 -25.62 0.27 0.74
N ASP A 87 -25.95 -0.87 1.32
CA ASP A 87 -27.32 -1.19 1.77
C ASP A 87 -27.76 -0.24 2.88
N PHE A 88 -26.88 0.02 3.86
CA PHE A 88 -27.19 0.92 4.98
C PHE A 88 -27.48 2.36 4.52
N ILE A 89 -26.64 2.93 3.64
CA ILE A 89 -26.84 4.31 3.18
C ILE A 89 -28.13 4.45 2.36
N MET A 90 -28.42 3.46 1.51
CA MET A 90 -29.62 3.50 0.70
C MET A 90 -30.88 3.36 1.55
N TYR A 91 -30.87 2.43 2.52
CA TYR A 91 -31.95 2.32 3.51
C TYR A 91 -32.16 3.64 4.26
N SER A 92 -31.07 4.26 4.72
CA SER A 92 -31.13 5.55 5.45
C SER A 92 -31.67 6.71 4.60
N MET A 93 -31.51 6.66 3.28
CA MET A 93 -31.96 7.71 2.37
C MET A 93 -33.38 7.47 1.83
N THR A 94 -33.72 6.22 1.52
CA THR A 94 -34.97 5.90 0.78
C THR A 94 -35.97 5.06 1.58
N GLY A 95 -35.54 4.42 2.66
CA GLY A 95 -36.35 3.44 3.42
C GLY A 95 -36.47 2.08 2.73
N ILE A 96 -35.84 1.85 1.57
CA ILE A 96 -35.95 0.59 0.82
C ILE A 96 -34.75 -0.29 1.15
N PRO A 97 -34.93 -1.46 1.81
CA PRO A 97 -33.85 -2.38 2.12
C PRO A 97 -33.39 -3.16 0.87
N LEU A 98 -32.13 -3.58 0.83
CA LEU A 98 -31.49 -4.55 -0.09
C LEU A 98 -31.46 -4.21 -1.59
N ALA A 99 -32.29 -3.29 -2.09
CA ALA A 99 -32.35 -3.00 -3.53
C ALA A 99 -31.06 -2.42 -4.10
N PHE A 100 -30.36 -1.64 -3.29
CA PHE A 100 -29.13 -0.96 -3.75
C PHE A 100 -27.91 -1.85 -3.69
N GLY A 101 -27.78 -2.72 -2.70
CA GLY A 101 -26.70 -3.69 -2.63
C GLY A 101 -26.67 -4.60 -3.85
N LEU A 102 -27.83 -5.08 -4.29
CA LEU A 102 -27.93 -5.86 -5.53
C LEU A 102 -27.55 -5.05 -6.76
N ALA A 103 -28.06 -3.82 -6.89
CA ALA A 103 -27.71 -2.93 -8.01
C ALA A 103 -26.21 -2.62 -8.04
N MET A 104 -25.62 -2.26 -6.88
CA MET A 104 -24.18 -2.04 -6.73
C MET A 104 -23.37 -3.28 -7.08
N THR A 105 -23.80 -4.46 -6.66
CA THR A 105 -23.16 -5.75 -6.94
C THR A 105 -23.08 -5.99 -8.45
N LEU A 106 -24.20 -5.84 -9.15
CA LEU A 106 -24.27 -6.04 -10.60
C LEU A 106 -23.44 -5.01 -11.35
N LEU A 107 -23.63 -3.72 -11.08
CA LEU A 107 -22.89 -2.65 -11.73
C LEU A 107 -21.39 -2.72 -11.43
N GLY A 108 -21.00 -2.99 -10.19
CA GLY A 108 -19.62 -3.18 -9.79
C GLY A 108 -18.96 -4.34 -10.50
N GLY A 109 -19.65 -5.48 -10.61
CA GLY A 109 -19.20 -6.65 -11.37
C GLY A 109 -18.97 -6.31 -12.84
N ILE A 110 -19.90 -5.64 -13.49
CA ILE A 110 -19.79 -5.22 -14.89
C ILE A 110 -18.55 -4.31 -15.08
N ILE A 111 -18.36 -3.29 -14.21
CA ILE A 111 -17.22 -2.37 -14.32
C ILE A 111 -15.88 -3.10 -14.14
N VAL A 112 -15.78 -4.05 -13.21
CA VAL A 112 -14.56 -4.86 -13.03
C VAL A 112 -14.27 -5.72 -14.25
N VAL A 113 -15.29 -6.29 -14.89
CA VAL A 113 -15.14 -7.06 -16.14
C VAL A 113 -14.68 -6.15 -17.29
N LEU A 114 -15.23 -4.93 -17.41
CA LEU A 114 -14.87 -3.95 -18.44
C LEU A 114 -13.43 -3.40 -18.30
N GLY A 115 -12.84 -3.45 -17.11
CA GLY A 115 -11.43 -3.20 -16.89
C GLY A 115 -11.08 -1.94 -16.10
N ILE A 116 -9.80 -1.84 -15.74
CA ILE A 116 -9.24 -0.88 -14.77
C ILE A 116 -9.33 0.60 -15.22
N GLU A 117 -9.36 0.85 -16.52
CA GLU A 117 -9.44 2.22 -17.06
C GLU A 117 -10.74 2.92 -16.64
N LYS A 118 -11.85 2.17 -16.60
CA LYS A 118 -13.15 2.71 -16.18
C LYS A 118 -13.18 3.05 -14.70
N ILE A 119 -12.51 2.22 -13.87
CA ILE A 119 -12.35 2.46 -12.43
C ILE A 119 -11.57 3.75 -12.18
N ARG A 120 -10.47 3.94 -12.91
CA ARG A 120 -9.63 5.13 -12.77
C ARG A 120 -10.37 6.41 -13.14
N LEU A 121 -11.15 6.38 -14.22
CA LEU A 121 -11.97 7.52 -14.64
C LEU A 121 -13.02 7.86 -13.59
N LEU A 122 -13.70 6.86 -13.03
CA LEU A 122 -14.71 7.03 -12.00
C LEU A 122 -14.12 7.73 -10.76
N ASN A 123 -13.00 7.23 -10.26
CA ASN A 123 -12.31 7.82 -9.10
C ASN A 123 -11.84 9.26 -9.37
N ALA A 124 -11.38 9.57 -10.58
CA ALA A 124 -10.90 10.91 -10.93
C ALA A 124 -12.01 11.98 -10.84
N VAL A 125 -13.27 11.59 -11.04
CA VAL A 125 -14.43 12.49 -10.94
C VAL A 125 -15.00 12.50 -9.53
N LEU A 126 -15.15 11.33 -8.90
CA LEU A 126 -15.86 11.22 -7.64
C LEU A 126 -15.05 11.69 -6.43
N VAL A 127 -13.74 11.45 -6.40
CA VAL A 127 -12.89 11.88 -5.27
C VAL A 127 -12.94 13.39 -5.03
N PRO A 128 -12.79 14.28 -6.03
CA PRO A 128 -12.96 15.73 -5.82
C PRO A 128 -14.34 16.12 -5.29
N LEU A 129 -15.41 15.45 -5.74
CA LEU A 129 -16.77 15.73 -5.27
C LEU A 129 -16.97 15.31 -3.80
N ILE A 130 -16.40 14.16 -3.39
CA ILE A 130 -16.44 13.71 -2.00
C ILE A 130 -15.68 14.69 -1.10
N VAL A 131 -14.49 15.12 -1.52
CA VAL A 131 -13.71 16.14 -0.81
C VAL A 131 -14.49 17.43 -0.64
N LEU A 132 -15.14 17.90 -1.72
CA LEU A 132 -15.97 19.10 -1.68
C LEU A 132 -17.12 18.94 -0.68
N SER A 133 -17.83 17.81 -0.67
CA SER A 133 -18.94 17.58 0.26
C SER A 133 -18.51 17.61 1.73
N ILE A 134 -17.39 16.94 2.05
CA ILE A 134 -16.83 16.93 3.41
C ILE A 134 -16.41 18.34 3.82
N THR A 135 -15.78 19.09 2.91
CA THR A 135 -15.38 20.48 3.16
C THR A 135 -16.59 21.38 3.41
N LEU A 136 -17.68 21.21 2.65
CA LEU A 136 -18.92 21.99 2.85
C LEU A 136 -19.61 21.66 4.18
N VAL A 137 -19.61 20.40 4.62
CA VAL A 137 -20.12 20.00 5.94
C VAL A 137 -19.25 20.64 7.02
N PHE A 138 -17.93 20.47 6.93
CA PHE A 138 -16.97 21.03 7.88
C PHE A 138 -17.08 22.54 8.03
N ALA A 139 -17.21 23.27 6.92
CA ALA A 139 -17.30 24.75 6.92
C ALA A 139 -18.51 25.31 7.68
N LYS A 140 -19.53 24.48 7.93
CA LYS A 140 -20.72 24.85 8.72
C LYS A 140 -20.62 24.50 10.20
N LEU A 141 -19.53 23.84 10.60
CA LEU A 141 -19.36 23.38 11.99
C LEU A 141 -18.45 24.33 12.77
N PRO A 142 -18.74 24.58 14.06
CA PRO A 142 -17.81 25.28 14.94
C PRO A 142 -16.58 24.39 15.20
N THR A 143 -15.44 25.01 15.47
CA THR A 143 -14.22 24.29 15.88
C THR A 143 -14.44 23.62 17.23
N PRO A 144 -14.18 22.32 17.34
CA PRO A 144 -14.37 21.62 18.63
C PRO A 144 -13.36 22.09 19.66
N ALA A 145 -13.85 22.49 20.85
CA ALA A 145 -13.03 22.93 21.98
C ALA A 145 -12.71 21.80 22.98
N HIS A 146 -12.43 20.59 22.49
CA HIS A 146 -12.18 19.42 23.35
C HIS A 146 -10.68 19.13 23.48
N SER A 147 -10.20 19.03 24.73
CA SER A 147 -8.87 18.50 25.04
C SER A 147 -8.95 16.98 25.19
N LEU A 148 -8.75 16.24 24.08
CA LEU A 148 -8.73 14.79 24.07
C LEU A 148 -7.30 14.26 24.27
N PRO A 149 -7.13 13.05 24.84
CA PRO A 149 -5.83 12.48 25.12
C PRO A 149 -5.08 12.10 23.83
N PHE A 150 -3.76 12.21 23.87
CA PHE A 150 -2.91 11.68 22.81
C PHE A 150 -2.69 10.18 23.03
N MET A 151 -2.89 9.38 21.95
CA MET A 151 -2.74 7.92 21.97
C MET A 151 -1.89 7.47 20.79
N LEU A 152 -0.62 7.13 20.99
CA LEU A 152 0.31 6.75 19.91
C LEU A 152 -0.13 5.50 19.11
N SER A 153 -0.88 4.58 19.72
CA SER A 153 -1.39 3.38 19.04
C SER A 153 -2.36 3.70 17.91
N LYS A 154 -3.18 4.73 18.06
CA LYS A 154 -4.20 5.11 17.07
C LYS A 154 -3.59 5.49 15.71
N PRO A 155 -2.60 6.41 15.60
CA PRO A 155 -1.91 6.71 14.36
C PRO A 155 -1.26 5.50 13.69
N ILE A 156 -0.62 4.64 14.46
CA ILE A 156 0.07 3.46 13.94
C ILE A 156 -0.94 2.48 13.32
N LEU A 157 -2.01 2.15 14.04
CA LEU A 157 -3.03 1.21 13.56
C LEU A 157 -3.78 1.77 12.35
N TYR A 158 -4.18 3.05 12.38
CA TYR A 158 -4.87 3.66 11.26
C TYR A 158 -4.00 3.71 10.00
N SER A 159 -2.74 4.11 10.15
CA SER A 159 -1.79 4.10 9.02
C SER A 159 -1.55 2.69 8.47
N GLY A 160 -1.58 1.67 9.34
CA GLY A 160 -1.52 0.26 8.93
C GLY A 160 -2.72 -0.16 8.09
N LEU A 161 -3.94 0.23 8.51
CA LEU A 161 -5.17 -0.04 7.76
C LEU A 161 -5.09 0.49 6.34
N ASP A 162 -4.74 1.76 6.20
CA ASP A 162 -4.75 2.45 4.92
C ASP A 162 -3.63 1.97 3.98
N VAL A 163 -2.43 1.71 4.51
CA VAL A 163 -1.31 1.26 3.69
C VAL A 163 -1.44 -0.19 3.20
N LEU A 164 -2.25 -1.01 3.86
CA LEU A 164 -2.40 -2.43 3.49
C LEU A 164 -2.92 -2.59 2.05
N LEU A 165 -3.91 -1.80 1.65
CA LEU A 165 -4.43 -1.80 0.27
C LEU A 165 -3.79 -0.70 -0.57
N GLY A 166 -3.79 0.54 -0.10
CA GLY A 166 -3.26 1.71 -0.80
C GLY A 166 -1.77 1.59 -1.10
N GLY A 167 -0.97 1.20 -0.11
CA GLY A 167 0.48 1.02 -0.24
C GLY A 167 0.84 -0.07 -1.25
N VAL A 168 0.14 -1.20 -1.22
CA VAL A 168 0.35 -2.31 -2.19
C VAL A 168 0.05 -1.88 -3.61
N ILE A 169 -1.04 -1.13 -3.83
CA ILE A 169 -1.42 -0.62 -5.16
C ILE A 169 -0.37 0.35 -5.68
N VAL A 170 0.03 1.35 -4.87
CA VAL A 170 1.00 2.37 -5.32
C VAL A 170 2.41 1.82 -5.44
N SER A 171 2.77 0.72 -4.75
CA SER A 171 4.10 0.12 -4.86
C SER A 171 4.47 -0.23 -6.31
N LYS A 172 3.49 -0.62 -7.14
CA LYS A 172 3.67 -0.90 -8.56
C LYS A 172 4.08 0.34 -9.37
N GLU A 173 3.63 1.53 -8.97
CA GLU A 173 4.02 2.79 -9.61
C GLU A 173 5.47 3.19 -9.26
N GLY A 174 6.01 2.68 -8.14
CA GLY A 174 7.35 3.00 -7.66
C GLY A 174 8.46 2.76 -8.67
N GLU A 175 8.34 1.72 -9.53
CA GLU A 175 9.34 1.40 -10.56
C GLU A 175 9.55 2.57 -11.54
N ASN A 176 8.49 3.32 -11.84
CA ASN A 176 8.46 4.39 -12.85
C ASN A 176 8.77 5.79 -12.28
N LEU A 177 9.02 5.91 -10.97
CA LEU A 177 9.22 7.18 -10.27
C LEU A 177 10.70 7.42 -9.96
N THR A 178 11.11 8.68 -10.00
CA THR A 178 12.37 9.14 -9.40
C THR A 178 12.21 9.35 -7.89
N TYR A 179 13.29 9.35 -7.11
CA TYR A 179 13.22 9.63 -5.67
C TYR A 179 12.64 11.02 -5.35
N LYS A 180 12.88 12.01 -6.22
CA LYS A 180 12.27 13.34 -6.09
C LYS A 180 10.76 13.31 -6.29
N GLU A 181 10.28 12.52 -7.25
CA GLU A 181 8.84 12.33 -7.47
C GLU A 181 8.18 11.58 -6.32
N ILE A 182 8.85 10.57 -5.74
CA ILE A 182 8.37 9.86 -4.53
C ILE A 182 8.23 10.86 -3.38
N PHE A 183 9.27 11.65 -3.11
CA PHE A 183 9.25 12.65 -2.04
C PHE A 183 8.12 13.67 -2.22
N LEU A 184 7.95 14.19 -3.45
CA LEU A 184 6.88 15.14 -3.76
C LEU A 184 5.50 14.50 -3.59
N SER A 185 5.31 13.25 -4.04
CA SER A 185 4.05 12.51 -3.82
C SER A 185 3.72 12.41 -2.33
N CYS A 186 4.72 12.10 -1.50
CA CYS A 186 4.53 11.94 -0.06
C CYS A 186 4.15 13.25 0.64
N ILE A 187 4.74 14.38 0.25
CA ILE A 187 4.33 15.70 0.76
C ILE A 187 2.87 15.99 0.41
N MET A 188 2.47 15.71 -0.84
CA MET A 188 1.09 15.93 -1.29
C MET A 188 0.12 15.03 -0.52
N ILE A 189 0.46 13.76 -0.31
CA ILE A 189 -0.35 12.81 0.48
C ILE A 189 -0.47 13.30 1.92
N CYS A 190 0.64 13.69 2.56
CA CYS A 190 0.66 14.18 3.94
C CYS A 190 -0.26 15.38 4.11
N ALA A 191 -0.11 16.40 3.27
CA ALA A 191 -0.90 17.63 3.35
C ALA A 191 -2.40 17.37 3.10
N PHE A 192 -2.71 16.54 2.10
CA PHE A 192 -4.10 16.21 1.77
C PHE A 192 -4.76 15.38 2.87
N MET A 193 -4.10 14.32 3.33
CA MET A 193 -4.64 13.43 4.37
C MET A 193 -4.79 14.15 5.69
N PHE A 194 -3.85 15.04 6.06
CA PHE A 194 -3.99 15.87 7.24
C PHE A 194 -5.26 16.73 7.18
N GLY A 195 -5.48 17.45 6.08
CA GLY A 195 -6.68 18.28 5.91
C GLY A 195 -7.97 17.46 5.98
N MET A 196 -8.03 16.33 5.27
CA MET A 196 -9.21 15.48 5.22
C MET A 196 -9.51 14.81 6.56
N LEU A 197 -8.49 14.25 7.22
CA LEU A 197 -8.66 13.61 8.53
C LEU A 197 -9.08 14.61 9.60
N PHE A 198 -8.52 15.84 9.57
CA PHE A 198 -8.89 16.89 10.51
C PHE A 198 -10.34 17.33 10.32
N MET A 199 -10.78 17.54 9.06
CA MET A 199 -12.18 17.86 8.77
C MET A 199 -13.13 16.76 9.22
N LEU A 200 -12.81 15.50 8.90
CA LEU A 200 -13.65 14.36 9.29
C LEU A 200 -13.68 14.14 10.80
N GLN A 201 -12.56 14.29 11.50
CA GLN A 201 -12.54 14.20 12.96
C GLN A 201 -13.44 15.28 13.58
N THR A 202 -13.41 16.50 13.06
CA THR A 202 -14.31 17.57 13.54
C THR A 202 -15.78 17.18 13.34
N VAL A 203 -16.14 16.60 12.18
CA VAL A 203 -17.50 16.13 11.93
C VAL A 203 -17.89 15.00 12.89
N VAL A 204 -16.99 14.04 13.14
CA VAL A 204 -17.22 12.92 14.07
C VAL A 204 -17.42 13.43 15.50
N LEU A 205 -16.60 14.36 15.96
CA LEU A 205 -16.71 14.95 17.31
C LEU A 205 -18.01 15.77 17.48
N PHE A 206 -18.59 16.25 16.39
CA PHE A 206 -19.87 16.92 16.40
C PHE A 206 -21.07 15.97 16.40
N ASP A 207 -20.87 14.70 16.03
CA ASP A 207 -21.89 13.66 16.05
C ASP A 207 -22.08 13.08 17.47
N GLN A 208 -22.90 13.78 18.28
CA GLN A 208 -23.19 13.42 19.68
C GLN A 208 -23.88 12.04 19.84
N ASN A 209 -24.44 11.46 18.76
CA ASN A 209 -25.22 10.23 18.83
C ASN A 209 -24.41 8.97 18.49
N ALA A 210 -23.10 9.10 18.28
CA ALA A 210 -22.24 7.98 17.84
C ALA A 210 -22.84 7.19 16.67
N SER A 211 -23.32 7.89 15.66
CA SER A 211 -24.05 7.32 14.52
C SER A 211 -23.17 6.34 13.71
N LEU A 212 -23.79 5.37 13.05
CA LEU A 212 -23.08 4.43 12.18
C LEU A 212 -22.37 5.12 11.00
N MET A 213 -22.94 6.23 10.52
CA MET A 213 -22.34 7.10 9.51
C MET A 213 -22.35 8.57 10.00
N PRO A 214 -21.36 9.01 10.79
CA PRO A 214 -21.33 10.36 11.36
C PRO A 214 -21.48 11.47 10.34
N VAL A 215 -20.83 11.38 9.18
CA VAL A 215 -20.92 12.39 8.13
C VAL A 215 -22.36 12.52 7.60
N LEU A 216 -23.05 11.39 7.42
CA LEU A 216 -24.47 11.40 6.98
C LEU A 216 -25.37 12.02 8.04
N ALA A 217 -25.21 11.63 9.31
CA ALA A 217 -26.01 12.11 10.43
C ALA A 217 -25.83 13.63 10.64
N VAL A 218 -24.61 14.13 10.60
CA VAL A 218 -24.32 15.55 10.72
C VAL A 218 -24.84 16.32 9.48
N SER A 219 -24.69 15.77 8.29
CA SER A 219 -25.23 16.39 7.07
C SER A 219 -26.75 16.45 7.05
N ASP A 220 -27.44 15.49 7.69
CA ASP A 220 -28.91 15.52 7.88
C ASP A 220 -29.35 16.71 8.74
N ARG A 221 -28.66 16.94 9.87
CA ARG A 221 -28.90 18.13 10.71
C ARG A 221 -28.63 19.45 9.99
N LEU A 222 -27.71 19.45 9.01
CA LEU A 222 -27.40 20.63 8.18
C LEU A 222 -28.27 20.76 6.92
N GLN A 223 -29.30 19.92 6.77
CA GLN A 223 -30.17 19.83 5.58
C GLN A 223 -29.42 19.52 4.28
N MET A 224 -28.31 18.79 4.35
CA MET A 224 -27.47 18.38 3.22
C MET A 224 -27.46 16.86 3.01
N LYS A 225 -28.36 16.09 3.67
CA LYS A 225 -28.40 14.63 3.67
C LYS A 225 -28.30 14.02 2.27
N TRP A 226 -29.14 14.49 1.34
CA TRP A 226 -29.20 13.92 -0.01
C TRP A 226 -27.90 14.13 -0.79
N ALA A 227 -27.33 15.34 -0.73
CA ALA A 227 -26.10 15.64 -1.43
C ALA A 227 -24.93 14.81 -0.89
N CYS A 228 -24.74 14.78 0.44
CA CYS A 228 -23.69 14.02 1.08
C CYS A 228 -23.93 12.50 0.94
N GLY A 229 -25.18 12.04 1.08
CA GLY A 229 -25.53 10.64 0.94
C GLY A 229 -25.21 10.05 -0.43
N VAL A 230 -25.53 10.79 -1.51
CA VAL A 230 -25.19 10.37 -2.89
C VAL A 230 -23.66 10.27 -3.05
N LEU A 231 -22.91 11.21 -2.50
CA LEU A 231 -21.45 11.22 -2.63
C LEU A 231 -20.78 10.13 -1.76
N ILE A 232 -21.32 9.83 -0.56
CA ILE A 232 -20.89 8.68 0.24
C ILE A 232 -21.21 7.38 -0.50
N ALA A 233 -22.40 7.23 -1.07
CA ALA A 233 -22.77 6.07 -1.88
C ALA A 233 -21.83 5.88 -3.08
N ALA A 234 -21.44 6.98 -3.73
CA ALA A 234 -20.47 6.95 -4.80
C ALA A 234 -19.06 6.53 -4.33
N ALA A 235 -18.62 6.99 -3.15
CA ALA A 235 -17.35 6.55 -2.54
C ALA A 235 -17.37 5.05 -2.20
N ILE A 236 -18.47 4.58 -1.63
CA ILE A 236 -18.70 3.16 -1.38
C ILE A 236 -18.55 2.36 -2.67
N PHE A 237 -19.19 2.82 -3.74
CA PHE A 237 -19.18 2.15 -5.04
C PHE A 237 -17.77 2.07 -5.65
N THR A 238 -16.99 3.14 -5.62
CA THR A 238 -15.63 3.14 -6.16
C THR A 238 -14.71 2.19 -5.40
N THR A 239 -14.85 2.13 -4.08
CA THR A 239 -14.06 1.24 -3.23
C THR A 239 -14.49 -0.21 -3.37
N LEU A 240 -15.81 -0.47 -3.51
CA LEU A 240 -16.34 -1.79 -3.83
C LEU A 240 -15.71 -2.35 -5.12
N VAL A 241 -15.72 -1.57 -6.19
CA VAL A 241 -15.15 -1.96 -7.49
C VAL A 241 -13.65 -2.24 -7.38
N SER A 242 -12.91 -1.41 -6.63
CA SER A 242 -11.47 -1.58 -6.41
C SER A 242 -11.16 -2.83 -5.58
N SER A 243 -11.88 -3.07 -4.49
CA SER A 243 -11.75 -4.24 -3.62
C SER A 243 -12.12 -5.53 -4.36
N LEU A 244 -13.22 -5.51 -5.12
CA LEU A 244 -13.67 -6.64 -5.95
C LEU A 244 -12.61 -7.01 -7.00
N LYS A 245 -11.97 -6.02 -7.60
CA LYS A 245 -10.85 -6.24 -8.53
C LYS A 245 -9.69 -6.97 -7.87
N ILE A 246 -9.29 -6.55 -6.67
CA ILE A 246 -8.18 -7.18 -5.93
C ILE A 246 -8.56 -8.61 -5.53
N VAL A 247 -9.79 -8.83 -5.03
CA VAL A 247 -10.28 -10.16 -4.63
C VAL A 247 -10.32 -11.09 -5.85
N SER A 248 -10.92 -10.65 -6.96
CA SER A 248 -11.04 -11.48 -8.17
C SER A 248 -9.68 -11.81 -8.78
N ASP A 249 -8.74 -10.86 -8.83
CA ASP A 249 -7.37 -11.10 -9.31
C ASP A 249 -6.65 -12.10 -8.39
N SER A 250 -6.82 -12.00 -7.07
CA SER A 250 -6.23 -12.93 -6.10
C SER A 250 -6.77 -14.35 -6.26
N VAL A 251 -8.08 -14.50 -6.50
CA VAL A 251 -8.72 -15.81 -6.76
C VAL A 251 -8.19 -16.40 -8.07
N ARG A 252 -8.04 -15.60 -9.14
CA ARG A 252 -7.46 -16.04 -10.41
C ARG A 252 -6.00 -16.46 -10.25
N ASP A 253 -5.19 -15.70 -9.52
CA ASP A 253 -3.81 -16.06 -9.18
C ASP A 253 -3.74 -17.38 -8.42
N PHE A 254 -4.64 -17.60 -7.47
CA PHE A 254 -4.72 -18.84 -6.72
C PHE A 254 -5.14 -20.01 -7.62
N ALA A 255 -6.17 -19.83 -8.44
CA ALA A 255 -6.67 -20.85 -9.36
C ALA A 255 -5.61 -21.31 -10.38
N SER A 256 -4.73 -20.40 -10.82
CA SER A 256 -3.63 -20.73 -11.75
C SER A 256 -2.66 -21.80 -11.21
N ASN A 257 -2.56 -21.96 -9.89
CA ASN A 257 -1.69 -22.93 -9.26
C ASN A 257 -2.27 -24.36 -9.20
N PHE A 258 -3.56 -24.53 -9.54
CA PHE A 258 -4.24 -25.83 -9.47
C PHE A 258 -4.77 -26.26 -10.84
N LYS A 259 -4.27 -27.39 -11.37
CA LYS A 259 -4.66 -27.90 -12.70
C LYS A 259 -6.17 -28.05 -12.90
N ARG A 260 -6.93 -28.43 -11.86
CA ARG A 260 -8.39 -28.62 -11.93
C ARG A 260 -9.19 -27.36 -12.16
N ILE A 261 -8.71 -26.22 -11.67
CA ILE A 261 -9.40 -24.92 -11.71
C ILE A 261 -8.60 -23.85 -12.46
N SER A 262 -7.51 -24.23 -13.14
CA SER A 262 -6.67 -23.30 -13.91
C SER A 262 -7.45 -22.59 -15.03
N ALA A 263 -8.51 -23.19 -15.54
CA ALA A 263 -9.42 -22.55 -16.50
C ALA A 263 -10.01 -21.24 -15.98
N LEU A 264 -10.26 -21.11 -14.65
CA LEU A 264 -10.73 -19.85 -14.05
C LEU A 264 -9.71 -18.71 -14.10
N SER A 265 -8.44 -19.01 -14.35
CA SER A 265 -7.38 -17.99 -14.53
C SER A 265 -7.42 -17.34 -15.92
N SER A 266 -8.15 -17.91 -16.90
CA SER A 266 -8.27 -17.34 -18.26
C SER A 266 -9.08 -16.05 -18.26
N ASP A 267 -8.83 -15.19 -19.26
CA ASP A 267 -9.59 -13.95 -19.40
C ASP A 267 -11.04 -14.18 -19.84
N GLU A 268 -11.33 -15.28 -20.52
CA GLU A 268 -12.68 -15.70 -20.89
C GLU A 268 -13.56 -15.95 -19.67
N ASN A 269 -13.01 -16.52 -18.60
CA ASN A 269 -13.70 -16.83 -17.36
C ASN A 269 -13.66 -15.71 -16.30
N LYS A 270 -13.12 -14.55 -16.64
CA LYS A 270 -13.01 -13.40 -15.71
C LYS A 270 -14.36 -13.00 -15.11
N ALA A 271 -15.41 -12.97 -15.93
CA ALA A 271 -16.76 -12.64 -15.45
C ALA A 271 -17.26 -13.66 -14.41
N ILE A 272 -17.04 -14.95 -14.63
CA ILE A 272 -17.45 -16.02 -13.72
C ILE A 272 -16.79 -15.83 -12.35
N VAL A 273 -15.49 -15.53 -12.33
CA VAL A 273 -14.75 -15.30 -11.06
C VAL A 273 -15.26 -14.04 -10.36
N VAL A 274 -15.47 -12.94 -11.08
CA VAL A 274 -15.94 -11.68 -10.51
C VAL A 274 -17.31 -11.85 -9.88
N PHE A 275 -18.28 -12.42 -10.61
CA PHE A 275 -19.63 -12.63 -10.07
C PHE A 275 -19.65 -13.72 -9.00
N GLY A 276 -18.81 -14.76 -9.10
CA GLY A 276 -18.63 -15.77 -8.05
C GLY A 276 -18.14 -15.15 -6.74
N CYS A 277 -17.16 -14.22 -6.79
CA CYS A 277 -16.73 -13.49 -5.60
C CYS A 277 -17.87 -12.66 -4.98
N LEU A 278 -18.69 -12.03 -5.80
CA LEU A 278 -19.86 -11.25 -5.31
C LEU A 278 -20.92 -12.12 -4.68
N VAL A 279 -21.23 -13.28 -5.27
CA VAL A 279 -22.19 -14.25 -4.70
C VAL A 279 -21.75 -14.73 -3.31
N VAL A 280 -20.44 -14.85 -3.07
CA VAL A 280 -19.90 -15.20 -1.74
C VAL A 280 -19.87 -13.99 -0.80
N ALA A 281 -19.48 -12.81 -1.28
CA ALA A 281 -19.32 -11.62 -0.45
C ALA A 281 -20.68 -11.02 0.00
N TYR A 282 -21.72 -11.13 -0.82
CA TYR A 282 -23.02 -10.53 -0.53
C TYR A 282 -23.70 -11.12 0.72
N PRO A 283 -23.80 -12.45 0.93
CA PRO A 283 -24.29 -12.99 2.19
C PRO A 283 -23.44 -12.59 3.41
N LEU A 284 -22.11 -12.45 3.23
CA LEU A 284 -21.21 -12.01 4.30
C LEU A 284 -21.45 -10.53 4.68
N SER A 285 -21.98 -9.72 3.80
CA SER A 285 -22.32 -8.33 4.11
C SER A 285 -23.48 -8.19 5.09
N PHE A 286 -24.32 -9.23 5.26
CA PHE A 286 -25.41 -9.22 6.24
C PHE A 286 -24.96 -9.26 7.71
N PHE A 287 -23.66 -9.45 7.97
CA PHE A 287 -23.11 -9.21 9.32
C PHE A 287 -23.26 -7.75 9.78
N GLY A 288 -23.58 -6.83 8.88
CA GLY A 288 -23.79 -5.43 9.15
C GLY A 288 -22.51 -4.58 9.00
N PHE A 289 -22.71 -3.34 8.58
CA PHE A 289 -21.60 -2.40 8.33
C PHE A 289 -20.79 -2.09 9.61
N ASP A 290 -21.47 -1.85 10.71
CA ASP A 290 -20.90 -1.58 12.03
C ASP A 290 -20.03 -2.74 12.54
N ASN A 291 -20.57 -3.96 12.56
CA ASN A 291 -19.85 -5.14 13.01
C ASN A 291 -18.59 -5.42 12.17
N ILE A 292 -18.67 -5.22 10.86
CA ILE A 292 -17.53 -5.41 9.97
C ILE A 292 -16.46 -4.35 10.24
N VAL A 293 -16.85 -3.08 10.36
CA VAL A 293 -15.87 -2.00 10.59
C VAL A 293 -15.27 -2.10 12.00
N ASP A 294 -16.07 -2.27 13.03
CA ASP A 294 -15.60 -2.24 14.41
C ASP A 294 -14.71 -3.44 14.78
N ASN A 295 -14.98 -4.62 14.22
CA ASN A 295 -14.23 -5.84 14.56
C ASN A 295 -13.15 -6.21 13.55
N LEU A 296 -13.39 -6.00 12.25
CA LEU A 296 -12.49 -6.50 11.21
C LEU A 296 -11.49 -5.45 10.71
N TYR A 297 -11.77 -4.15 10.84
CA TYR A 297 -10.81 -3.10 10.47
C TYR A 297 -9.61 -3.05 11.42
N PRO A 298 -9.74 -3.20 12.75
CA PRO A 298 -8.58 -3.37 13.62
C PRO A 298 -7.69 -4.56 13.24
N PHE A 299 -8.29 -5.69 12.80
CA PHE A 299 -7.54 -6.82 12.27
C PHE A 299 -6.76 -6.45 11.00
N ASN A 300 -7.40 -5.76 10.05
CA ASN A 300 -6.72 -5.26 8.84
C ASN A 300 -5.58 -4.29 9.19
N SER A 301 -5.76 -3.43 10.20
CA SER A 301 -4.72 -2.53 10.70
C SER A 301 -3.48 -3.29 11.14
N VAL A 302 -3.66 -4.34 11.94
CA VAL A 302 -2.56 -5.20 12.41
C VAL A 302 -1.88 -5.89 11.23
N CYS A 303 -2.63 -6.40 10.26
CA CYS A 303 -2.07 -7.00 9.04
C CYS A 303 -1.20 -6.01 8.24
N GLY A 304 -1.64 -4.75 8.15
CA GLY A 304 -0.87 -3.69 7.49
C GLY A 304 0.42 -3.33 8.21
N VAL A 305 0.38 -3.27 9.55
CA VAL A 305 1.58 -3.08 10.37
C VAL A 305 2.55 -4.25 10.18
N ILE A 306 2.08 -5.49 10.20
CA ILE A 306 2.91 -6.69 9.95
C ILE A 306 3.54 -6.62 8.55
N LEU A 307 2.78 -6.27 7.53
CA LEU A 307 3.31 -6.14 6.16
C LEU A 307 4.41 -5.07 6.09
N THR A 308 4.20 -3.94 6.76
CA THR A 308 5.20 -2.87 6.88
C THR A 308 6.48 -3.37 7.55
N CYS A 309 6.35 -4.08 8.68
CA CYS A 309 7.49 -4.67 9.39
C CYS A 309 8.26 -5.66 8.49
N LEU A 310 7.57 -6.47 7.70
CA LEU A 310 8.22 -7.39 6.76
C LEU A 310 9.02 -6.65 5.67
N ILE A 311 8.52 -5.52 5.17
CA ILE A 311 9.25 -4.70 4.21
C ILE A 311 10.49 -4.10 4.87
N VAL A 312 10.37 -3.52 6.06
CA VAL A 312 11.50 -2.95 6.82
C VAL A 312 12.55 -4.02 7.10
N LEU A 313 12.14 -5.22 7.54
CA LEU A 313 13.06 -6.32 7.78
C LEU A 313 13.83 -6.73 6.52
N ARG A 314 13.16 -6.80 5.37
CA ARG A 314 13.83 -7.08 4.08
C ARG A 314 14.87 -6.01 3.73
N TYR A 315 14.57 -4.73 3.98
CA TYR A 315 15.53 -3.64 3.81
C TYR A 315 16.75 -3.84 4.71
N PHE A 316 16.51 -4.13 5.98
CA PHE A 316 17.59 -4.36 6.94
C PHE A 316 18.49 -5.52 6.51
N VAL A 317 17.92 -6.67 6.17
CA VAL A 317 18.66 -7.85 5.69
C VAL A 317 19.47 -7.51 4.44
N ARG A 318 18.92 -6.76 3.50
CA ARG A 318 19.63 -6.35 2.28
C ARG A 318 20.81 -5.41 2.60
N ILE A 319 20.62 -4.43 3.48
CA ILE A 319 21.69 -3.52 3.89
C ILE A 319 22.83 -4.29 4.56
N VAL A 320 22.48 -5.20 5.50
CA VAL A 320 23.46 -6.05 6.17
C VAL A 320 24.23 -6.91 5.15
N SER A 321 23.54 -7.53 4.20
CA SER A 321 24.18 -8.35 3.17
C SER A 321 25.15 -7.55 2.29
N ILE A 322 24.83 -6.29 1.95
CA ILE A 322 25.70 -5.39 1.19
C ILE A 322 26.94 -5.02 2.02
N ILE A 323 26.77 -4.71 3.31
CA ILE A 323 27.87 -4.37 4.22
C ILE A 323 28.82 -5.57 4.36
N VAL A 324 28.27 -6.78 4.59
CA VAL A 324 29.05 -8.02 4.71
C VAL A 324 29.81 -8.31 3.41
N LYS A 325 29.17 -8.13 2.25
CA LYS A 325 29.83 -8.32 0.94
C LYS A 325 31.01 -7.36 0.75
N LYS A 326 30.79 -6.07 1.04
CA LYS A 326 31.86 -5.05 0.98
C LYS A 326 33.02 -5.34 1.95
N ALA A 327 32.69 -5.80 3.16
CA ALA A 327 33.71 -6.20 4.14
C ALA A 327 34.55 -7.37 3.64
N LYS A 328 33.92 -8.42 3.07
CA LYS A 328 34.61 -9.57 2.47
C LYS A 328 35.51 -9.16 1.30
N GLU A 329 35.03 -8.28 0.41
CA GLU A 329 35.80 -7.75 -0.72
C GLU A 329 37.03 -6.96 -0.21
N LYS A 330 36.87 -6.13 0.83
CA LYS A 330 37.97 -5.38 1.45
C LYS A 330 39.01 -6.32 2.08
N HIS A 331 38.58 -7.39 2.75
CA HIS A 331 39.47 -8.40 3.32
C HIS A 331 40.22 -9.20 2.23
N ALA A 332 39.53 -9.57 1.15
CA ALA A 332 40.15 -10.26 0.01
C ALA A 332 41.22 -9.38 -0.66
N LEU A 333 40.90 -8.08 -0.85
CA LEU A 333 41.86 -7.11 -1.41
C LEU A 333 43.09 -6.90 -0.51
N LYS A 334 42.90 -6.89 0.82
CA LYS A 334 44.00 -6.78 1.78
C LYS A 334 44.89 -8.02 1.76
N ARG A 335 44.33 -9.23 1.67
CA ARG A 335 45.09 -10.47 1.50
C ARG A 335 45.85 -10.53 0.18
N ALA A 336 45.22 -10.12 -0.93
CA ALA A 336 45.91 -10.06 -2.22
C ALA A 336 47.10 -9.09 -2.22
N LYS A 337 46.96 -7.92 -1.57
CA LYS A 337 48.10 -6.95 -1.41
C LYS A 337 49.21 -7.53 -0.54
N SER A 338 48.91 -8.20 0.59
CA SER A 338 49.97 -8.79 1.43
C SER A 338 50.69 -9.93 0.71
N THR A 339 50.00 -10.71 -0.11
CA THR A 339 50.61 -11.79 -0.92
C THR A 339 51.51 -11.21 -2.02
N LEU A 340 51.13 -10.11 -2.65
CA LEU A 340 51.96 -9.42 -3.63
C LEU A 340 53.24 -8.81 -2.99
N GLN A 341 53.09 -8.24 -1.81
CA GLN A 341 54.19 -7.64 -1.08
C GLN A 341 55.18 -8.69 -0.57
N SER A 342 54.72 -9.86 -0.10
CA SER A 342 55.58 -10.96 0.26
C SER A 342 56.28 -11.58 -0.94
N SER A 343 55.65 -11.70 -2.10
CA SER A 343 56.33 -12.12 -3.34
C SER A 343 57.38 -11.12 -3.81
N GLN A 344 57.09 -9.79 -3.73
CA GLN A 344 58.10 -8.76 -4.07
C GLN A 344 59.33 -8.80 -3.13
N ASN A 345 59.10 -8.98 -1.82
CA ASN A 345 60.20 -9.10 -0.86
C ASN A 345 60.99 -10.41 -1.08
N SER A 346 60.38 -11.51 -1.49
CA SER A 346 61.08 -12.75 -1.85
C SER A 346 61.90 -12.59 -3.13
N TYR A 347 61.47 -11.79 -4.09
CA TYR A 347 62.28 -11.46 -5.29
C TYR A 347 63.46 -10.54 -4.95
N ALA A 348 63.29 -9.55 -4.06
CA ALA A 348 64.38 -8.66 -3.64
C ALA A 348 65.49 -9.43 -2.89
N SER A 349 65.13 -10.36 -2.01
CA SER A 349 66.09 -11.22 -1.28
C SER A 349 66.84 -12.23 -2.18
N HIS A 350 66.29 -12.56 -3.35
CA HIS A 350 66.99 -13.44 -4.33
C HIS A 350 67.87 -12.67 -5.31
N GLN A 351 67.82 -11.35 -5.38
CA GLN A 351 68.71 -10.52 -6.22
C GLN A 351 70.05 -10.21 -5.52
N GLU A 352 70.16 -10.38 -4.24
CA GLU A 352 71.42 -10.18 -3.48
C GLU A 352 72.38 -11.37 -3.54
N ASN A 353 72.07 -12.45 -4.32
CA ASN A 353 72.98 -13.61 -4.44
C ASN A 353 73.35 -13.86 -5.91
N PRO A 354 74.51 -13.38 -6.43
CA PRO A 354 74.86 -13.40 -7.84
C PRO A 354 75.60 -14.68 -8.25
N HIS A 355 75.04 -15.87 -8.11
CA HIS A 355 75.55 -17.05 -8.81
C HIS A 355 74.47 -18.18 -8.97
N GLY A 356 74.06 -18.32 -10.23
CA GLY A 356 73.65 -19.64 -10.72
C GLY A 356 72.15 -19.97 -10.76
N ARG A 357 71.63 -20.17 -12.00
CA ARG A 357 70.42 -20.84 -12.39
C ARG A 357 69.09 -20.13 -12.20
N THR A 358 68.68 -19.31 -13.19
CA THR A 358 67.25 -19.01 -13.30
C THR A 358 66.86 -18.42 -14.69
N ARG A 359 66.70 -19.24 -15.72
CA ARG A 359 66.03 -18.84 -16.94
C ARG A 359 64.67 -19.53 -17.17
N LYS A 360 64.30 -20.53 -16.35
CA LYS A 360 63.06 -21.30 -16.53
C LYS A 360 61.85 -20.88 -15.64
N LYS A 361 62.04 -20.06 -14.59
CA LYS A 361 60.96 -19.66 -13.67
C LYS A 361 60.27 -18.34 -14.04
N LEU A 362 60.89 -17.48 -14.87
CA LEU A 362 60.27 -16.20 -15.29
C LEU A 362 59.01 -16.39 -16.20
N CYS A 363 59.03 -17.36 -17.10
CA CYS A 363 57.90 -17.63 -18.00
C CYS A 363 56.62 -18.10 -17.31
N HIS A 364 56.73 -18.73 -16.11
CA HIS A 364 55.55 -19.25 -15.41
C HIS A 364 54.80 -18.19 -14.63
N CYS A 365 55.46 -17.16 -14.13
CA CYS A 365 54.85 -16.04 -13.41
C CYS A 365 54.14 -15.04 -14.34
N GLU A 366 54.72 -14.75 -15.52
CA GLU A 366 54.05 -13.91 -16.52
C GLU A 366 52.77 -14.54 -17.07
N ARG A 367 52.75 -15.84 -17.27
CA ARG A 367 51.52 -16.56 -17.68
C ARG A 367 50.41 -16.50 -16.63
N LYS A 368 50.75 -16.59 -15.34
CA LYS A 368 49.75 -16.41 -14.26
C LYS A 368 49.23 -14.97 -14.13
N ARG A 369 50.06 -13.98 -14.39
CA ARG A 369 49.68 -12.56 -14.36
C ARG A 369 48.72 -12.18 -15.47
N ASN A 370 48.94 -12.71 -16.68
CA ASN A 370 48.08 -12.45 -17.83
C ASN A 370 46.71 -13.12 -17.67
N ASN A 371 46.64 -14.33 -17.11
CA ASN A 371 45.39 -15.00 -16.82
C ASN A 371 44.54 -14.29 -15.73
N LEU A 372 45.18 -13.62 -14.75
CA LEU A 372 44.47 -12.85 -13.71
C LEU A 372 43.88 -11.54 -14.25
N VAL A 373 44.55 -10.92 -15.21
CA VAL A 373 44.09 -9.67 -15.88
C VAL A 373 42.90 -9.99 -16.81
N GLU A 374 42.97 -11.13 -17.49
CA GLU A 374 41.93 -11.58 -18.41
C GLU A 374 40.64 -12.01 -17.67
N THR A 375 40.77 -12.66 -16.51
CA THR A 375 39.63 -12.99 -15.65
C THR A 375 38.94 -11.76 -15.07
N LYS A 376 39.70 -10.70 -14.75
CA LYS A 376 39.13 -9.40 -14.29
C LYS A 376 38.43 -8.64 -15.43
N ARG A 377 38.94 -8.72 -16.67
CA ARG A 377 38.26 -8.12 -17.82
C ARG A 377 36.92 -8.79 -18.12
N LYS A 378 36.85 -10.13 -18.06
CA LYS A 378 35.59 -10.88 -18.25
C LYS A 378 34.56 -10.65 -17.14
N ALA A 379 34.97 -10.42 -15.91
CA ALA A 379 34.08 -10.10 -14.80
C ALA A 379 33.52 -8.66 -14.87
N ASN A 380 34.19 -7.72 -15.52
CA ASN A 380 33.69 -6.35 -15.70
C ASN A 380 32.82 -6.16 -16.96
N CYS A 381 32.84 -7.08 -17.91
CA CYS A 381 31.95 -7.07 -19.08
C CYS A 381 30.58 -7.76 -18.84
N ALA A 382 30.39 -8.41 -17.68
CA ALA A 382 29.16 -9.12 -17.31
C ALA A 382 28.29 -8.34 -16.28
N ARG A 383 28.51 -7.02 -16.17
CA ARG A 383 27.66 -6.12 -15.38
C ARG A 383 26.92 -5.11 -16.26
#